data_01c209ae249b8e8e8aba29d4b36bb033
#
_entry.id   01c209ae249b8e8e8aba29d4b36bb033
#
_cell.length_a   1.000
_cell.length_b   1.000
_cell.length_c   1.000
_cell.angle_alpha   90.00
_cell.angle_beta   90.00
_cell.angle_gamma   90.00
#
_symmetry.space_group_name_H-M   'P 1'
#
loop_
_entity.id
_entity.type
_entity.pdbx_description
1 polymer ?
#
loop_
_entity_poly.entity_id
_entity_poly.type
_entity_poly.pdbx_seq_one_letter_code
_entity_poly.pdbx_strand_id
1 'polypeptide(L)'
;APVAAPPAAPAFDSVSSHASSLPPAAATLAFSSVSSLNPDPNATGSGPSLPAAATRSMMADRILIEKGARRLFLLSRGQVIAEYPVKLGLSPKGHKQFEGDFRTPEGVYHLSRRNPRSEFFLSVEVSYPNEADRARASAEGLRPGGLIMIHGQPNVPRKPPEYYATRDWTDGCIAVSNAAMVEIWQRTRIGIPIEIRP
;
A
#
# COMPACT_ATOMS: atom_id res chain seq x y z
N ALA A 1 17.58 -49.02 -5.14
CA ALA A 1 17.02 -48.54 -6.41
C ALA A 1 17.32 -47.05 -6.54
N PRO A 2 17.91 -46.58 -7.66
CA PRO A 2 18.24 -45.18 -7.83
C PRO A 2 17.01 -44.33 -8.20
N VAL A 3 16.91 -43.15 -7.58
CA VAL A 3 15.88 -42.15 -7.85
C VAL A 3 16.20 -41.45 -9.16
N ALA A 4 15.23 -41.40 -10.06
CA ALA A 4 15.34 -40.75 -11.36
C ALA A 4 15.32 -39.21 -11.24
N ALA A 5 16.17 -38.54 -12.03
CA ALA A 5 16.23 -37.09 -12.13
C ALA A 5 15.04 -36.52 -12.95
N PRO A 6 14.58 -35.27 -12.65
CA PRO A 6 13.49 -34.63 -13.40
C PRO A 6 13.95 -34.14 -14.78
N PRO A 7 13.03 -34.03 -15.77
CA PRO A 7 13.37 -33.61 -17.13
C PRO A 7 13.66 -32.12 -17.23
N ALA A 8 14.56 -31.75 -18.16
CA ALA A 8 14.97 -30.41 -18.46
C ALA A 8 13.85 -29.58 -19.15
N ALA A 9 13.77 -28.30 -18.81
CA ALA A 9 12.85 -27.34 -19.40
C ALA A 9 13.26 -26.98 -20.85
N PRO A 10 12.29 -26.70 -21.77
CA PRO A 10 12.60 -26.31 -23.14
C PRO A 10 13.14 -24.88 -23.24
N ALA A 11 14.12 -24.70 -24.13
CA ALA A 11 14.69 -23.43 -24.51
C ALA A 11 13.68 -22.62 -25.35
N PHE A 12 13.54 -21.32 -25.04
CA PHE A 12 12.79 -20.38 -25.88
C PHE A 12 13.71 -19.63 -26.80
N ASP A 13 13.42 -19.75 -28.10
CA ASP A 13 14.08 -19.07 -29.21
C ASP A 13 13.92 -17.54 -29.14
N SER A 14 15.01 -16.86 -29.50
CA SER A 14 15.14 -15.44 -29.68
C SER A 14 14.35 -14.99 -30.93
N VAL A 15 13.40 -14.06 -30.76
CA VAL A 15 12.75 -13.36 -31.86
C VAL A 15 13.25 -11.92 -31.91
N SER A 16 13.75 -11.61 -33.12
CA SER A 16 14.43 -10.41 -33.55
C SER A 16 13.61 -9.12 -33.46
N SER A 17 14.32 -8.05 -33.10
CA SER A 17 13.92 -6.66 -33.04
C SER A 17 13.47 -6.11 -34.42
N HIS A 18 12.34 -5.39 -34.43
CA HIS A 18 12.08 -4.36 -35.46
C HIS A 18 11.78 -3.04 -34.72
N ALA A 19 12.73 -2.12 -34.87
CA ALA A 19 12.58 -0.73 -34.43
C ALA A 19 11.76 0.02 -35.50
N SER A 20 10.65 0.63 -35.07
CA SER A 20 9.94 1.63 -35.88
C SER A 20 10.06 2.98 -35.20
N SER A 21 10.80 3.86 -35.85
CA SER A 21 11.03 5.25 -35.46
C SER A 21 9.80 6.10 -35.82
N LEU A 22 9.29 6.88 -34.86
CA LEU A 22 8.37 8.00 -35.07
C LEU A 22 9.07 9.32 -34.71
N PRO A 23 8.83 10.39 -35.51
CA PRO A 23 9.50 11.68 -35.32
C PRO A 23 8.89 12.52 -34.18
N PRO A 24 9.64 13.47 -33.60
CA PRO A 24 9.12 14.33 -32.54
C PRO A 24 8.24 15.45 -33.08
N ALA A 25 7.05 15.61 -32.54
CA ALA A 25 6.19 16.76 -32.79
C ALA A 25 6.67 17.94 -31.94
N ALA A 26 7.13 19.00 -32.58
CA ALA A 26 7.45 20.28 -31.95
C ALA A 26 6.15 21.02 -31.61
N ALA A 27 5.88 21.24 -30.31
CA ALA A 27 4.83 22.12 -29.84
C ALA A 27 5.40 23.54 -29.64
N THR A 28 5.02 24.44 -30.55
CA THR A 28 5.30 25.88 -30.48
C THR A 28 4.39 26.49 -29.42
N LEU A 29 4.97 26.98 -28.32
CA LEU A 29 4.24 27.80 -27.34
C LEU A 29 4.17 29.24 -27.81
N ALA A 30 2.96 29.71 -28.16
CA ALA A 30 2.67 31.11 -28.43
C ALA A 30 2.60 31.88 -27.09
N PHE A 31 3.51 32.82 -26.92
CA PHE A 31 3.44 33.83 -25.86
C PHE A 31 2.40 34.92 -26.22
N SER A 32 1.27 34.93 -25.54
CA SER A 32 0.34 36.08 -25.57
C SER A 32 0.74 37.10 -24.52
N SER A 33 1.11 38.27 -24.96
CA SER A 33 1.40 39.46 -24.17
C SER A 33 0.14 39.94 -23.44
N VAL A 34 0.15 39.95 -22.12
CA VAL A 34 -0.88 40.61 -21.29
C VAL A 34 -0.44 42.02 -20.96
N SER A 35 -1.26 42.96 -21.42
CA SER A 35 -1.14 44.42 -21.12
C SER A 35 -1.16 44.67 -19.62
N SER A 36 -0.25 45.56 -19.20
CA SER A 36 -0.16 46.17 -17.89
C SER A 36 -1.43 46.96 -17.56
N LEU A 37 -2.17 46.51 -16.52
CA LEU A 37 -3.15 47.33 -15.82
C LEU A 37 -2.49 47.89 -14.56
N ASN A 38 -2.40 49.21 -14.47
CA ASN A 38 -1.97 49.94 -13.27
C ASN A 38 -2.93 49.62 -12.11
N PRO A 39 -2.42 49.33 -10.91
CA PRO A 39 -3.28 49.21 -9.73
C PRO A 39 -3.66 50.60 -9.21
N ASP A 40 -4.96 50.79 -8.97
CA ASP A 40 -5.58 51.94 -8.34
C ASP A 40 -5.17 52.01 -6.84
N PRO A 41 -4.58 53.10 -6.32
CA PRO A 41 -4.04 53.11 -4.96
C PRO A 41 -5.08 53.31 -3.85
N ASN A 42 -6.38 53.14 -4.11
CA ASN A 42 -7.41 53.45 -3.10
C ASN A 42 -8.51 52.37 -2.95
N ALA A 43 -8.20 51.11 -3.18
CA ALA A 43 -9.13 50.01 -2.89
C ALA A 43 -8.88 49.44 -1.47
N THR A 44 -9.42 50.10 -0.45
CA THR A 44 -9.60 49.54 0.89
C THR A 44 -10.72 48.51 0.85
N GLY A 45 -10.40 47.31 0.42
CA GLY A 45 -11.27 46.11 0.47
C GLY A 45 -10.68 45.10 1.40
N SER A 46 -11.03 45.15 2.70
CA SER A 46 -10.77 44.08 3.65
C SER A 46 -11.62 42.86 3.28
N GLY A 47 -11.15 42.07 2.30
CA GLY A 47 -11.63 40.72 2.09
C GLY A 47 -11.17 39.82 3.25
N PRO A 48 -11.98 38.86 3.72
CA PRO A 48 -11.54 37.93 4.76
C PRO A 48 -10.33 37.16 4.22
N SER A 49 -9.15 37.47 4.72
CA SER A 49 -7.99 36.58 4.60
C SER A 49 -8.37 35.28 5.26
N LEU A 50 -8.61 34.25 4.45
CA LEU A 50 -8.64 32.91 4.97
C LEU A 50 -7.32 32.67 5.67
N PRO A 51 -7.31 32.33 6.98
CA PRO A 51 -6.08 31.93 7.63
C PRO A 51 -5.55 30.75 6.80
N ALA A 52 -4.31 30.82 6.38
CA ALA A 52 -3.58 29.65 5.92
C ALA A 52 -3.61 28.65 7.10
N ALA A 53 -4.67 27.84 7.13
CA ALA A 53 -4.76 26.73 8.04
C ALA A 53 -3.57 25.86 7.68
N ALA A 54 -2.51 25.96 8.49
CA ALA A 54 -1.46 24.97 8.50
C ALA A 54 -2.19 23.64 8.57
N THR A 55 -2.17 22.88 7.47
CA THR A 55 -2.74 21.55 7.38
C THR A 55 -1.85 20.71 8.30
N ARG A 56 -2.13 20.78 9.62
CA ARG A 56 -1.58 19.84 10.57
C ARG A 56 -1.99 18.49 10.04
N SER A 57 -1.03 17.72 9.54
CA SER A 57 -1.25 16.36 9.12
C SER A 57 -1.89 15.63 10.30
N MET A 58 -3.21 15.39 10.22
CA MET A 58 -3.96 14.78 11.32
C MET A 58 -3.40 13.38 11.53
N MET A 59 -3.00 13.08 12.77
CA MET A 59 -2.54 11.75 13.16
C MET A 59 -3.74 10.81 13.24
N ALA A 60 -3.55 9.62 12.72
CA ALA A 60 -4.51 8.54 12.87
C ALA A 60 -4.43 7.94 14.28
N ASP A 61 -5.59 7.65 14.85
CA ASP A 61 -5.74 6.90 16.10
C ASP A 61 -6.20 5.46 15.86
N ARG A 62 -6.63 5.13 14.64
CA ARG A 62 -7.06 3.79 14.21
C ARG A 62 -6.81 3.58 12.72
N ILE A 63 -6.59 2.31 12.34
CA ILE A 63 -6.64 1.85 10.94
C ILE A 63 -7.82 0.90 10.78
N LEU A 64 -8.54 1.03 9.67
CA LEU A 64 -9.53 0.07 9.21
C LEU A 64 -9.11 -0.47 7.85
N ILE A 65 -9.15 -1.79 7.67
CA ILE A 65 -8.97 -2.45 6.38
C ILE A 65 -10.23 -3.21 6.03
N GLU A 66 -10.80 -2.91 4.88
CA GLU A 66 -11.90 -3.66 4.27
C GLU A 66 -11.34 -4.50 3.12
N LYS A 67 -11.19 -5.81 3.38
CA LYS A 67 -10.59 -6.76 2.43
C LYS A 67 -11.42 -6.88 1.16
N GLY A 68 -12.74 -6.94 1.29
CA GLY A 68 -13.67 -7.01 0.15
C GLY A 68 -13.55 -5.79 -0.77
N ALA A 69 -13.45 -4.61 -0.21
CA ALA A 69 -13.29 -3.35 -0.93
C ALA A 69 -11.85 -3.09 -1.41
N ARG A 70 -10.85 -3.82 -0.89
CA ARG A 70 -9.40 -3.54 -1.11
C ARG A 70 -9.04 -2.12 -0.71
N ARG A 71 -9.49 -1.70 0.48
CA ARG A 71 -9.28 -0.35 1.03
C ARG A 71 -8.68 -0.39 2.42
N LEU A 72 -7.77 0.55 2.65
CA LEU A 72 -7.25 0.92 3.96
C LEU A 72 -7.66 2.34 4.27
N PHE A 73 -8.25 2.55 5.44
CA PHE A 73 -8.65 3.85 5.94
C PHE A 73 -7.82 4.22 7.16
N LEU A 74 -7.29 5.44 7.19
CA LEU A 74 -6.80 6.07 8.41
C LEU A 74 -7.94 6.85 9.05
N LEU A 75 -8.18 6.60 10.34
CA LEU A 75 -9.23 7.28 11.09
C LEU A 75 -8.61 8.14 12.20
N SER A 76 -9.25 9.26 12.48
CA SER A 76 -8.96 10.11 13.64
C SER A 76 -10.29 10.54 14.26
N ARG A 77 -10.49 10.25 15.54
CA ARG A 77 -11.74 10.53 16.28
C ARG A 77 -13.00 10.00 15.56
N GLY A 78 -12.89 8.82 14.97
CA GLY A 78 -13.97 8.18 14.23
C GLY A 78 -14.22 8.70 12.81
N GLN A 79 -13.50 9.71 12.35
CA GLN A 79 -13.60 10.24 10.99
C GLN A 79 -12.48 9.69 10.11
N VAL A 80 -12.81 9.38 8.86
CA VAL A 80 -11.82 8.99 7.85
C VAL A 80 -11.02 10.24 7.46
N ILE A 81 -9.70 10.16 7.64
CA ILE A 81 -8.78 11.26 7.31
C ILE A 81 -7.89 10.94 6.10
N ALA A 82 -7.85 9.68 5.67
CA ALA A 82 -7.23 9.24 4.42
C ALA A 82 -7.72 7.84 4.05
N GLU A 83 -7.63 7.53 2.75
CA GLU A 83 -8.03 6.25 2.17
C GLU A 83 -7.01 5.83 1.10
N TYR A 84 -6.66 4.53 1.08
CA TYR A 84 -5.69 3.98 0.13
C TYR A 84 -6.15 2.64 -0.43
N PRO A 85 -5.96 2.37 -1.73
CA PRO A 85 -6.13 1.04 -2.28
C PRO A 85 -5.05 0.10 -1.73
N VAL A 86 -5.42 -1.14 -1.43
CA VAL A 86 -4.49 -2.17 -0.95
C VAL A 86 -4.51 -3.40 -1.86
N LYS A 87 -3.43 -4.19 -1.76
CA LYS A 87 -3.36 -5.55 -2.26
C LYS A 87 -3.09 -6.50 -1.09
N LEU A 88 -3.68 -7.66 -1.16
CA LEU A 88 -3.73 -8.63 -0.07
C LEU A 88 -2.98 -9.91 -0.43
N GLY A 89 -3.11 -10.91 0.43
CA GLY A 89 -2.63 -12.25 0.17
C GLY A 89 -3.31 -12.90 -1.04
N LEU A 90 -2.62 -13.83 -1.69
CA LEU A 90 -3.11 -14.54 -2.90
C LEU A 90 -4.45 -15.26 -2.67
N SER A 91 -4.78 -15.63 -1.43
CA SER A 91 -6.08 -16.19 -1.02
C SER A 91 -6.83 -15.19 -0.14
N PRO A 92 -7.39 -14.11 -0.69
CA PRO A 92 -7.83 -12.97 0.11
C PRO A 92 -9.09 -13.20 0.95
N LYS A 93 -9.88 -14.23 0.64
CA LYS A 93 -11.16 -14.49 1.31
C LYS A 93 -10.96 -15.25 2.63
N GLY A 94 -11.66 -14.81 3.66
CA GLY A 94 -11.67 -15.43 4.97
C GLY A 94 -10.44 -15.08 5.81
N HIS A 95 -10.52 -15.43 7.08
CA HIS A 95 -9.48 -15.19 8.07
C HIS A 95 -8.28 -16.13 7.85
N LYS A 96 -7.07 -15.64 8.16
CA LYS A 96 -5.84 -16.44 8.17
C LYS A 96 -5.91 -17.55 9.23
N GLN A 97 -5.65 -18.81 8.81
CA GLN A 97 -5.75 -19.98 9.67
C GLN A 97 -4.37 -20.52 10.07
N PHE A 98 -3.43 -20.60 9.11
CA PHE A 98 -2.12 -21.17 9.32
C PHE A 98 -1.05 -20.54 8.43
N GLU A 99 0.19 -20.83 8.75
CA GLU A 99 1.35 -20.39 7.97
C GLU A 99 1.31 -20.99 6.55
N GLY A 100 1.44 -20.13 5.53
CA GLY A 100 1.43 -20.56 4.13
C GLY A 100 0.03 -20.67 3.49
N ASP A 101 -1.05 -20.25 4.17
CA ASP A 101 -2.40 -20.23 3.59
C ASP A 101 -2.66 -19.04 2.67
N PHE A 102 -1.70 -18.12 2.53
CA PHE A 102 -1.75 -16.91 1.72
C PHE A 102 -2.92 -15.97 2.05
N ARG A 103 -3.49 -16.06 3.26
CA ARG A 103 -4.58 -15.22 3.71
C ARG A 103 -4.07 -14.06 4.54
N THR A 104 -4.72 -12.90 4.36
CA THR A 104 -4.60 -11.77 5.28
C THR A 104 -5.54 -12.01 6.46
N PRO A 105 -5.09 -11.87 7.72
CA PRO A 105 -5.92 -12.11 8.89
C PRO A 105 -7.11 -11.13 8.95
N GLU A 106 -8.17 -11.55 9.63
CA GLU A 106 -9.33 -10.73 10.00
C GLU A 106 -9.39 -10.61 11.52
N GLY A 107 -9.84 -9.47 12.03
CA GLY A 107 -9.92 -9.21 13.45
C GLY A 107 -9.31 -7.88 13.87
N VAL A 108 -9.11 -7.73 15.19
CA VAL A 108 -8.53 -6.52 15.77
C VAL A 108 -7.14 -6.83 16.29
N TYR A 109 -6.19 -6.02 15.83
CA TYR A 109 -4.77 -6.07 16.16
C TYR A 109 -4.28 -4.66 16.50
N HIS A 110 -2.97 -4.49 16.61
CA HIS A 110 -2.32 -3.17 16.73
C HIS A 110 -1.04 -3.14 15.88
N LEU A 111 -0.56 -1.95 15.57
CA LEU A 111 0.75 -1.78 14.94
C LEU A 111 1.84 -2.05 15.99
N SER A 112 2.74 -3.01 15.74
CA SER A 112 3.73 -3.48 16.71
C SER A 112 5.14 -2.94 16.48
N ARG A 113 5.58 -2.85 15.24
CA ARG A 113 6.96 -2.48 14.92
C ARG A 113 7.07 -1.81 13.55
N ARG A 114 7.99 -0.86 13.42
CA ARG A 114 8.37 -0.23 12.15
C ARG A 114 9.68 -0.82 11.62
N ASN A 115 9.75 -1.04 10.30
CA ASN A 115 10.97 -1.44 9.63
C ASN A 115 11.29 -0.47 8.48
N PRO A 116 12.25 0.47 8.68
CA PRO A 116 12.70 1.40 7.65
C PRO A 116 13.62 0.76 6.61
N ARG A 117 14.08 -0.48 6.85
CA ARG A 117 14.95 -1.25 5.94
C ARG A 117 14.22 -2.48 5.40
N SER A 118 12.94 -2.30 5.05
CA SER A 118 12.13 -3.36 4.46
C SER A 118 12.57 -3.63 3.02
N GLU A 119 12.52 -4.89 2.59
CA GLU A 119 12.65 -5.28 1.18
C GLU A 119 11.51 -4.74 0.30
N PHE A 120 10.45 -4.24 0.95
CA PHE A 120 9.27 -3.65 0.35
C PHE A 120 9.14 -2.16 0.72
N PHE A 121 10.21 -1.38 0.49
CA PHE A 121 10.32 0.05 0.77
C PHE A 121 10.31 0.37 2.27
N LEU A 122 9.15 0.54 2.87
CA LEU A 122 8.91 0.68 4.31
C LEU A 122 7.88 -0.34 4.74
N SER A 123 7.93 -0.81 5.99
CA SER A 123 6.87 -1.66 6.52
C SER A 123 6.56 -1.39 7.98
N VAL A 124 5.29 -1.62 8.35
CA VAL A 124 4.79 -1.59 9.72
C VAL A 124 4.13 -2.92 10.02
N GLU A 125 4.55 -3.57 11.08
CA GLU A 125 4.09 -4.89 11.49
C GLU A 125 2.74 -4.80 12.22
N VAL A 126 1.85 -5.73 11.89
CA VAL A 126 0.58 -6.00 12.56
C VAL A 126 0.80 -7.09 13.61
N SER A 127 0.24 -6.93 14.81
CA SER A 127 0.44 -7.83 15.95
C SER A 127 -0.25 -9.20 15.81
N TYR A 128 -0.42 -9.67 14.57
CA TYR A 128 -0.85 -11.05 14.30
C TYR A 128 0.33 -12.03 14.54
N PRO A 129 0.10 -13.20 15.14
CA PRO A 129 -1.16 -13.73 15.67
C PRO A 129 -1.45 -13.22 17.09
N ASN A 130 -2.71 -12.95 17.39
CA ASN A 130 -3.18 -12.75 18.77
C ASN A 130 -3.38 -14.09 19.51
N GLU A 131 -3.88 -14.06 20.73
CA GLU A 131 -4.09 -15.27 21.54
C GLU A 131 -5.12 -16.23 20.89
N ALA A 132 -6.23 -15.68 20.39
CA ALA A 132 -7.27 -16.48 19.74
C ALA A 132 -6.76 -17.14 18.44
N ASP A 133 -5.91 -16.45 17.67
CA ASP A 133 -5.30 -17.01 16.46
C ASP A 133 -4.38 -18.19 16.80
N ARG A 134 -3.56 -18.03 17.84
CA ARG A 134 -2.67 -19.10 18.32
C ARG A 134 -3.45 -20.29 18.84
N ALA A 135 -4.50 -20.05 19.64
CA ALA A 135 -5.33 -21.13 20.19
C ALA A 135 -6.02 -21.92 19.06
N ARG A 136 -6.57 -21.24 18.06
CA ARG A 136 -7.23 -21.87 16.90
C ARG A 136 -6.25 -22.75 16.12
N ALA A 137 -5.10 -22.20 15.73
CA ALA A 137 -4.10 -22.96 14.98
C ALA A 137 -3.58 -24.17 15.79
N SER A 138 -3.35 -24.00 17.09
CA SER A 138 -2.91 -25.08 17.98
C SER A 138 -3.94 -26.20 18.12
N ALA A 139 -5.23 -25.88 18.16
CA ALA A 139 -6.31 -26.88 18.21
C ALA A 139 -6.34 -27.78 16.97
N GLU A 140 -5.85 -27.28 15.84
CA GLU A 140 -5.72 -28.02 14.57
C GLU A 140 -4.31 -28.63 14.37
N GLY A 141 -3.41 -28.48 15.34
CA GLY A 141 -2.02 -28.96 15.24
C GLY A 141 -1.18 -28.13 14.23
N LEU A 142 -1.59 -26.91 13.93
CA LEU A 142 -0.97 -26.03 12.94
C LEU A 142 -0.21 -24.87 13.61
N ARG A 143 0.69 -24.25 12.86
CA ARG A 143 1.32 -22.99 13.24
C ARG A 143 0.54 -21.81 12.60
N PRO A 144 0.20 -20.77 13.35
CA PRO A 144 -0.56 -19.64 12.82
C PRO A 144 0.25 -18.82 11.79
N GLY A 145 1.58 -18.90 11.84
CA GLY A 145 2.48 -18.00 11.13
C GLY A 145 2.61 -16.65 11.84
N GLY A 146 3.00 -15.63 11.09
CA GLY A 146 3.23 -14.28 11.61
C GLY A 146 3.76 -13.34 10.54
N LEU A 147 4.44 -12.26 10.97
CA LEU A 147 5.08 -11.28 10.08
C LEU A 147 4.11 -10.66 9.06
N ILE A 148 2.89 -10.41 9.49
CA ILE A 148 1.92 -9.66 8.68
C ILE A 148 2.28 -8.18 8.74
N MET A 149 2.53 -7.58 7.57
CA MET A 149 2.96 -6.20 7.43
C MET A 149 2.00 -5.38 6.59
N ILE A 150 1.88 -4.09 6.90
CA ILE A 150 1.53 -3.07 5.91
C ILE A 150 2.87 -2.62 5.30
N HIS A 151 3.00 -2.66 3.96
CA HIS A 151 4.28 -2.36 3.30
C HIS A 151 4.08 -1.72 1.91
N GLY A 152 5.14 -1.10 1.40
CA GLY A 152 5.20 -0.56 0.05
C GLY A 152 5.44 -1.61 -1.03
N GLN A 153 5.97 -1.17 -2.16
CA GLN A 153 6.30 -2.03 -3.29
C GLN A 153 7.68 -2.68 -3.12
N PRO A 154 7.95 -3.80 -3.80
CA PRO A 154 9.27 -4.43 -3.76
C PRO A 154 10.38 -3.47 -4.20
N ASN A 155 11.52 -3.45 -3.48
CA ASN A 155 12.70 -2.67 -3.88
C ASN A 155 13.32 -3.20 -5.20
N VAL A 156 13.18 -4.51 -5.43
CA VAL A 156 13.61 -5.20 -6.65
C VAL A 156 12.38 -5.90 -7.25
N PRO A 157 11.60 -5.21 -8.12
CA PRO A 157 10.41 -5.79 -8.72
C PRO A 157 10.77 -6.94 -9.66
N ARG A 158 10.05 -8.07 -9.56
CA ARG A 158 10.19 -9.24 -10.44
C ARG A 158 9.08 -9.33 -11.49
N LYS A 159 8.11 -8.42 -11.43
CA LYS A 159 6.96 -8.32 -12.33
C LYS A 159 6.79 -6.86 -12.77
N PRO A 160 6.09 -6.61 -13.90
CA PRO A 160 5.75 -5.25 -14.31
C PRO A 160 4.94 -4.50 -13.25
N PRO A 161 4.99 -3.15 -13.20
CA PRO A 161 4.25 -2.34 -12.22
C PRO A 161 2.75 -2.64 -12.17
N GLU A 162 2.13 -2.92 -13.32
CA GLU A 162 0.70 -3.23 -13.45
C GLU A 162 0.30 -4.48 -12.68
N TYR A 163 1.20 -5.46 -12.57
CA TYR A 163 0.96 -6.66 -11.78
C TYR A 163 0.70 -6.32 -10.31
N TYR A 164 1.57 -5.49 -9.74
CA TYR A 164 1.47 -5.06 -8.33
C TYR A 164 0.29 -4.09 -8.10
N ALA A 165 -0.08 -3.33 -9.12
CA ALA A 165 -1.18 -2.38 -9.04
C ALA A 165 -2.58 -3.01 -9.15
N THR A 166 -2.71 -4.17 -9.82
CA THR A 166 -4.02 -4.74 -10.16
C THR A 166 -4.36 -6.03 -9.44
N ARG A 167 -3.38 -6.78 -8.94
CA ARG A 167 -3.56 -8.13 -8.37
C ARG A 167 -3.24 -8.17 -6.88
N ASP A 168 -3.89 -9.08 -6.16
CA ASP A 168 -3.42 -9.54 -4.85
C ASP A 168 -2.18 -10.43 -5.09
N TRP A 169 -1.09 -10.17 -4.37
CA TRP A 169 0.20 -10.78 -4.69
C TRP A 169 1.06 -11.12 -3.47
N THR A 170 0.58 -10.84 -2.27
CA THR A 170 1.36 -11.06 -1.05
C THR A 170 1.11 -12.46 -0.47
N ASP A 171 1.93 -12.86 0.49
CA ASP A 171 1.75 -14.10 1.25
C ASP A 171 0.85 -13.91 2.50
N GLY A 172 0.09 -12.80 2.52
CA GLY A 172 -0.84 -12.44 3.60
C GLY A 172 -0.65 -11.01 4.13
N CYS A 173 0.39 -10.31 3.71
CA CYS A 173 0.62 -8.91 4.03
C CYS A 173 -0.38 -7.97 3.31
N ILE A 174 -0.36 -6.71 3.70
CA ILE A 174 -1.16 -5.63 3.12
C ILE A 174 -0.23 -4.70 2.35
N ALA A 175 -0.22 -4.79 1.02
CA ALA A 175 0.62 -3.96 0.16
C ALA A 175 -0.12 -2.68 -0.27
N VAL A 176 0.59 -1.56 -0.23
CA VAL A 176 0.14 -0.24 -0.69
C VAL A 176 1.14 0.36 -1.69
N SER A 177 0.83 1.49 -2.31
CA SER A 177 1.82 2.25 -3.07
C SER A 177 2.89 2.83 -2.13
N ASN A 178 4.10 3.11 -2.65
CA ASN A 178 5.15 3.74 -1.83
C ASN A 178 4.73 5.11 -1.31
N ALA A 179 3.98 5.89 -2.10
CA ALA A 179 3.44 7.18 -1.66
C ALA A 179 2.47 7.01 -0.48
N ALA A 180 1.51 6.08 -0.58
CA ALA A 180 0.61 5.74 0.51
C ALA A 180 1.37 5.25 1.75
N MET A 181 2.43 4.44 1.56
CA MET A 181 3.23 3.94 2.68
C MET A 181 3.95 5.06 3.44
N VAL A 182 4.44 6.09 2.73
CA VAL A 182 5.03 7.29 3.36
C VAL A 182 3.99 8.01 4.24
N GLU A 183 2.78 8.22 3.72
CA GLU A 183 1.72 8.88 4.48
C GLU A 183 1.28 8.04 5.69
N ILE A 184 1.08 6.74 5.52
CA ILE A 184 0.77 5.82 6.61
C ILE A 184 1.87 5.88 7.68
N TRP A 185 3.13 5.83 7.26
CA TRP A 185 4.27 5.94 8.16
C TRP A 185 4.29 7.24 8.95
N GLN A 186 4.03 8.37 8.31
CA GLN A 186 4.04 9.69 8.96
C GLN A 186 2.83 9.92 9.87
N ARG A 187 1.67 9.39 9.51
CA ARG A 187 0.38 9.67 10.17
C ARG A 187 -0.06 8.61 11.18
N THR A 188 0.68 7.54 11.38
CA THR A 188 0.37 6.51 12.38
C THR A 188 1.42 6.48 13.48
N ARG A 189 1.13 5.80 14.58
CA ARG A 189 2.07 5.48 15.66
C ARG A 189 1.99 3.99 15.97
N ILE A 190 3.06 3.43 16.52
CA ILE A 190 3.03 2.09 17.11
C ILE A 190 2.02 2.08 18.25
N GLY A 191 1.31 0.97 18.42
CA GLY A 191 0.28 0.76 19.43
C GLY A 191 -1.13 1.15 19.00
N ILE A 192 -1.34 1.88 17.89
CA ILE A 192 -2.72 2.17 17.46
C ILE A 192 -3.42 0.89 16.99
N PRO A 193 -4.74 0.77 17.23
CA PRO A 193 -5.51 -0.37 16.76
C PRO A 193 -5.63 -0.39 15.24
N ILE A 194 -5.59 -1.60 14.70
CA ILE A 194 -5.91 -1.92 13.31
C ILE A 194 -6.99 -2.98 13.30
N GLU A 195 -8.10 -2.68 12.65
CA GLU A 195 -9.20 -3.60 12.42
C GLU A 195 -9.19 -4.06 10.96
N ILE A 196 -9.22 -5.36 10.74
CA ILE A 196 -9.23 -5.97 9.41
C ILE A 196 -10.55 -6.74 9.26
N ARG A 197 -11.39 -6.30 8.34
CA ARG A 197 -12.73 -6.85 8.04
C ARG A 197 -12.73 -7.60 6.72
N PRO A 198 -13.67 -8.52 6.53
CA PRO A 198 -13.92 -9.22 5.26
C PRO A 198 -14.10 -8.32 4.05
#